data_6f557b0fbd0c78fadf6d0ef1e6dc09cf
#
_entry.id   6f557b0fbd0c78fadf6d0ef1e6dc09cf
#
_cell.length_a   1.000
_cell.length_b   1.000
_cell.length_c   1.000
_cell.angle_alpha   90.00
_cell.angle_beta   90.00
_cell.angle_gamma   90.00
#
_symmetry.space_group_name_H-M   'P 1'
#
loop_
_entity.id
_entity.type
_entity.pdbx_description
1 polymer ?
#
loop_
_entity_poly.entity_id
_entity_poly.type
_entity_poly.pdbx_seq_one_letter_code
_entity_poly.pdbx_strand_id
1 'polypeptide(L)'
;MRALFLKRTGGGLNNQKMIFLALLIEAIEKNAPIALPYFINFIANKSKKNLRDKIYFSYIYKFCHRDIDLFTVFDKKSMDVFFEKYNIKINNYITSRYTGKKLNPDKLFFKGESIVNEFIKNQDYKHRNIVIDFFKYLIPSKYMEDKIEYFISHVHPYDAVCQLRIESDWPLDIEDSWEKKPNGVNSTPLERCNHIFSKIKKTLPSLETLYITYDKSALTCSFEDIENLARDGFGLKLKEKNTTADNEFSPKNALEASIIDFEIAARSDIFIGTDMSTFTSISAVTKFCRDGYPPKDRYLYNHPGKTLTLDEKINSSGSYIF
;
A
#
# COMPACT_ATOMS: atom_id res chain seq x y z
N MET A 1 -5.46 -2.26 -34.29
CA MET A 1 -4.66 -2.92 -33.25
C MET A 1 -5.62 -3.46 -32.19
N ARG A 2 -5.36 -4.66 -31.64
CA ARG A 2 -6.26 -5.24 -30.62
C ARG A 2 -6.03 -4.54 -29.28
N ALA A 3 -7.12 -4.19 -28.58
CA ALA A 3 -7.01 -3.57 -27.27
C ALA A 3 -6.40 -4.52 -26.23
N LEU A 4 -5.62 -3.96 -25.31
CA LEU A 4 -5.15 -4.68 -24.12
C LEU A 4 -6.23 -4.61 -23.05
N PHE A 5 -6.52 -5.72 -22.42
CA PHE A 5 -7.48 -5.70 -21.32
C PHE A 5 -7.08 -6.62 -20.16
N LEU A 6 -7.43 -6.15 -18.99
CA LEU A 6 -7.42 -6.88 -17.75
C LEU A 6 -8.78 -6.67 -17.09
N LYS A 7 -9.50 -7.74 -16.81
CA LYS A 7 -10.83 -7.60 -16.21
C LYS A 7 -10.75 -7.00 -14.82
N ARG A 8 -9.79 -7.49 -14.02
CA ARG A 8 -9.59 -7.11 -12.61
C ARG A 8 -8.11 -7.05 -12.30
N THR A 9 -7.75 -6.13 -11.43
CA THR A 9 -6.45 -6.15 -10.74
C THR A 9 -6.45 -7.24 -9.66
N GLY A 10 -5.39 -7.36 -8.86
CA GLY A 10 -5.28 -8.36 -7.79
C GLY A 10 -4.42 -7.88 -6.63
N GLY A 11 -4.52 -8.59 -5.50
CA GLY A 11 -3.78 -8.26 -4.30
C GLY A 11 -4.28 -7.00 -3.57
N GLY A 12 -3.49 -6.52 -2.61
CA GLY A 12 -3.77 -5.27 -1.90
C GLY A 12 -3.67 -4.03 -2.78
N LEU A 13 -4.04 -2.87 -2.25
CA LEU A 13 -4.10 -1.60 -2.99
C LEU A 13 -2.84 -1.31 -3.83
N ASN A 14 -1.66 -1.45 -3.25
CA ASN A 14 -0.42 -1.09 -3.93
C ASN A 14 -0.04 -2.08 -5.03
N ASN A 15 -0.35 -3.36 -4.84
CA ASN A 15 -0.21 -4.36 -5.91
C ASN A 15 -1.14 -4.01 -7.08
N GLN A 16 -2.37 -3.56 -6.81
CA GLN A 16 -3.31 -3.12 -7.83
C GLN A 16 -2.82 -1.87 -8.56
N LYS A 17 -2.21 -0.90 -7.86
CA LYS A 17 -1.56 0.27 -8.49
C LYS A 17 -0.42 -0.15 -9.41
N MET A 18 0.45 -1.08 -8.98
CA MET A 18 1.56 -1.59 -9.80
C MET A 18 1.08 -2.33 -11.05
N ILE A 19 0.04 -3.17 -10.91
CA ILE A 19 -0.61 -3.85 -12.05
C ILE A 19 -1.14 -2.82 -13.05
N PHE A 20 -1.77 -1.77 -12.57
CA PHE A 20 -2.33 -0.71 -13.41
C PHE A 20 -1.22 0.09 -14.12
N LEU A 21 -0.17 0.48 -13.42
CA LEU A 21 1.02 1.12 -14.01
C LEU A 21 1.62 0.25 -15.13
N ALA A 22 1.81 -1.04 -14.88
CA ALA A 22 2.34 -1.97 -15.87
C ALA A 22 1.44 -2.09 -17.10
N LEU A 23 0.12 -2.10 -16.92
CA LEU A 23 -0.85 -2.10 -18.03
C LEU A 23 -0.71 -0.84 -18.89
N LEU A 24 -0.58 0.34 -18.27
CA LEU A 24 -0.44 1.61 -18.96
C LEU A 24 0.87 1.69 -19.75
N ILE A 25 1.99 1.27 -19.15
CA ILE A 25 3.28 1.21 -19.87
C ILE A 25 3.22 0.23 -21.04
N GLU A 26 2.59 -0.93 -20.87
CA GLU A 26 2.38 -1.90 -21.94
C GLU A 26 1.56 -1.30 -23.11
N ALA A 27 0.56 -0.48 -22.78
CA ALA A 27 -0.27 0.22 -23.77
C ALA A 27 0.54 1.28 -24.53
N ILE A 28 1.34 2.07 -23.83
CA ILE A 28 2.21 3.10 -24.41
C ILE A 28 3.24 2.44 -25.35
N GLU A 29 3.97 1.43 -24.86
CA GLU A 29 4.99 0.71 -25.65
C GLU A 29 4.42 0.10 -26.94
N LYS A 30 3.17 -0.37 -26.91
CA LYS A 30 2.52 -1.02 -28.07
C LYS A 30 1.63 -0.10 -28.87
N ASN A 31 1.49 1.16 -28.46
CA ASN A 31 0.50 2.09 -29.00
C ASN A 31 -0.91 1.44 -29.11
N ALA A 32 -1.30 0.69 -28.06
CA ALA A 32 -2.52 -0.10 -28.04
C ALA A 32 -3.59 0.55 -27.15
N PRO A 33 -4.87 0.55 -27.56
CA PRO A 33 -5.93 0.98 -26.67
C PRO A 33 -6.07 0.01 -25.49
N ILE A 34 -6.57 0.51 -24.37
CA ILE A 34 -6.83 -0.29 -23.17
C ILE A 34 -8.30 -0.27 -22.80
N ALA A 35 -8.74 -1.33 -22.13
CA ALA A 35 -9.91 -1.31 -21.30
C ALA A 35 -9.48 -1.15 -19.84
N LEU A 36 -10.07 -0.17 -19.13
CA LEU A 36 -9.75 0.07 -17.72
C LEU A 36 -10.14 -1.13 -16.86
N PRO A 37 -9.23 -1.60 -15.99
CA PRO A 37 -9.55 -2.70 -15.08
C PRO A 37 -10.43 -2.24 -13.94
N TYR A 38 -11.22 -3.14 -13.38
CA TYR A 38 -11.81 -2.94 -12.07
C TYR A 38 -10.74 -3.16 -10.99
N PHE A 39 -10.75 -2.31 -9.99
CA PHE A 39 -10.08 -2.59 -8.72
C PHE A 39 -10.96 -3.52 -7.89
N ILE A 40 -10.35 -4.31 -7.06
CA ILE A 40 -11.07 -5.28 -6.26
C ILE A 40 -10.97 -4.94 -4.77
N ASN A 41 -12.07 -5.18 -4.06
CA ASN A 41 -12.08 -5.23 -2.62
C ASN A 41 -11.44 -6.55 -2.17
N PHE A 42 -10.17 -6.52 -1.76
CA PHE A 42 -9.48 -7.71 -1.30
C PHE A 42 -9.84 -7.99 0.16
N ILE A 43 -10.52 -9.09 0.39
CA ILE A 43 -10.75 -9.62 1.73
C ILE A 43 -9.65 -10.65 1.99
N ALA A 44 -8.75 -10.37 2.94
CA ALA A 44 -7.71 -11.29 3.34
C ALA A 44 -8.32 -12.63 3.77
N ASN A 45 -7.82 -13.72 3.19
CA ASN A 45 -8.28 -15.07 3.52
C ASN A 45 -7.82 -15.46 4.92
N LYS A 46 -8.70 -15.43 5.91
CA LYS A 46 -8.42 -16.04 7.21
C LYS A 46 -8.31 -17.56 7.04
N SER A 47 -7.16 -18.09 7.45
CA SER A 47 -6.80 -19.48 7.69
C SER A 47 -7.37 -20.55 6.72
N LYS A 48 -6.56 -20.93 5.74
CA LYS A 48 -6.79 -22.10 4.88
C LYS A 48 -6.50 -23.42 5.64
N LYS A 49 -7.03 -23.63 6.84
CA LYS A 49 -6.70 -24.87 7.59
C LYS A 49 -7.46 -26.11 7.10
N ASN A 50 -8.63 -25.97 6.44
CA ASN A 50 -9.45 -27.11 6.03
C ASN A 50 -9.90 -27.05 4.56
N LEU A 51 -10.08 -28.22 3.92
CA LEU A 51 -10.59 -28.35 2.55
C LEU A 51 -12.01 -27.74 2.39
N ARG A 52 -12.85 -27.82 3.41
CA ARG A 52 -14.18 -27.20 3.49
C ARG A 52 -14.09 -25.68 3.38
N ASP A 53 -13.12 -25.05 4.06
CA ASP A 53 -12.89 -23.61 4.00
C ASP A 53 -12.41 -23.19 2.62
N LYS A 54 -11.61 -24.03 1.91
CA LYS A 54 -11.19 -23.75 0.53
C LYS A 54 -12.37 -23.71 -0.45
N ILE A 55 -13.35 -24.64 -0.30
CA ILE A 55 -14.54 -24.71 -1.16
C ILE A 55 -15.49 -23.55 -0.83
N TYR A 56 -15.74 -23.30 0.44
CA TYR A 56 -16.59 -22.21 0.91
C TYR A 56 -15.98 -20.84 0.53
N PHE A 57 -14.67 -20.67 0.67
CA PHE A 57 -13.95 -19.47 0.24
C PHE A 57 -13.94 -19.29 -1.27
N SER A 58 -13.78 -20.37 -2.06
CA SER A 58 -13.91 -20.28 -3.51
C SER A 58 -15.30 -19.80 -3.93
N TYR A 59 -16.33 -20.17 -3.20
CA TYR A 59 -17.71 -19.74 -3.43
C TYR A 59 -17.93 -18.29 -2.98
N ILE A 60 -17.53 -17.91 -1.77
CA ILE A 60 -17.59 -16.54 -1.25
C ILE A 60 -16.71 -15.62 -2.07
N TYR A 61 -15.49 -16.05 -2.45
CA TYR A 61 -14.58 -15.28 -3.30
C TYR A 61 -15.22 -14.89 -4.65
N LYS A 62 -16.06 -15.78 -5.20
CA LYS A 62 -16.81 -15.51 -6.43
C LYS A 62 -17.94 -14.48 -6.25
N PHE A 63 -18.54 -14.38 -5.05
CA PHE A 63 -19.70 -13.54 -4.77
C PHE A 63 -19.37 -12.27 -3.96
N CYS A 64 -18.27 -12.25 -3.20
CA CYS A 64 -17.90 -11.11 -2.34
C CYS A 64 -16.91 -10.14 -2.97
N HIS A 65 -16.34 -10.45 -4.15
CA HIS A 65 -15.55 -9.46 -4.90
C HIS A 65 -16.50 -8.49 -5.59
N ARG A 66 -16.72 -7.37 -4.97
CA ARG A 66 -17.28 -6.23 -5.69
C ARG A 66 -16.19 -5.65 -6.56
N ASP A 67 -16.41 -5.68 -7.87
CA ASP A 67 -15.67 -4.89 -8.84
C ASP A 67 -15.89 -3.43 -8.51
N ILE A 68 -14.82 -2.68 -8.24
CA ILE A 68 -14.87 -1.26 -7.93
C ILE A 68 -14.35 -0.53 -9.16
N ASP A 69 -15.19 0.34 -9.72
CA ASP A 69 -14.77 1.21 -10.82
C ASP A 69 -13.62 2.10 -10.36
N LEU A 70 -12.60 2.23 -11.22
CA LEU A 70 -11.39 3.01 -10.93
C LEU A 70 -11.75 4.44 -10.49
N PHE A 71 -12.70 5.07 -11.18
CA PHE A 71 -13.09 6.46 -10.93
C PHE A 71 -14.06 6.66 -9.77
N THR A 72 -14.49 5.58 -9.12
CA THR A 72 -15.13 5.70 -7.81
C THR A 72 -14.12 6.13 -6.75
N VAL A 73 -12.88 5.65 -6.84
CA VAL A 73 -11.85 5.86 -5.82
C VAL A 73 -10.74 6.82 -6.24
N PHE A 74 -10.49 6.98 -7.55
CA PHE A 74 -9.50 7.92 -8.07
C PHE A 74 -10.14 9.00 -8.94
N ASP A 75 -9.50 10.18 -9.00
CA ASP A 75 -10.01 11.32 -9.73
C ASP A 75 -9.91 11.10 -11.25
N LYS A 76 -11.07 11.14 -11.90
CA LYS A 76 -11.16 10.93 -13.35
C LYS A 76 -10.46 12.03 -14.14
N LYS A 77 -10.66 13.30 -13.75
CA LYS A 77 -10.11 14.44 -14.50
C LYS A 77 -8.59 14.41 -14.48
N SER A 78 -8.02 14.11 -13.33
CA SER A 78 -6.57 13.97 -13.17
C SER A 78 -6.03 12.83 -14.05
N MET A 79 -6.69 11.68 -14.06
CA MET A 79 -6.29 10.55 -14.91
C MET A 79 -6.50 10.82 -16.41
N ASP A 80 -7.52 11.58 -16.79
CA ASP A 80 -7.75 11.97 -18.19
C ASP A 80 -6.55 12.81 -18.71
N VAL A 81 -5.99 13.72 -17.90
CA VAL A 81 -4.76 14.46 -18.24
C VAL A 81 -3.58 13.52 -18.49
N PHE A 82 -3.42 12.48 -17.67
CA PHE A 82 -2.39 11.47 -17.89
C PHE A 82 -2.62 10.71 -19.20
N PHE A 83 -3.84 10.27 -19.46
CA PHE A 83 -4.17 9.53 -20.69
C PHE A 83 -3.93 10.36 -21.96
N GLU A 84 -4.31 11.64 -21.93
CA GLU A 84 -4.06 12.57 -23.03
C GLU A 84 -2.56 12.78 -23.26
N LYS A 85 -1.80 13.06 -22.18
CA LYS A 85 -0.35 13.28 -22.25
C LYS A 85 0.40 12.12 -22.91
N TYR A 86 -0.02 10.87 -22.66
CA TYR A 86 0.62 9.67 -23.17
C TYR A 86 -0.13 9.04 -24.37
N ASN A 87 -1.11 9.75 -24.93
CA ASN A 87 -1.94 9.29 -26.05
C ASN A 87 -2.53 7.89 -25.83
N ILE A 88 -2.99 7.63 -24.60
CA ILE A 88 -3.60 6.36 -24.23
C ILE A 88 -5.09 6.39 -24.60
N LYS A 89 -5.48 5.53 -25.54
CA LYS A 89 -6.87 5.40 -25.97
C LYS A 89 -7.62 4.47 -25.02
N ILE A 90 -8.65 5.00 -24.35
CA ILE A 90 -9.52 4.22 -23.49
C ILE A 90 -10.67 3.65 -24.30
N ASN A 91 -10.83 2.36 -24.24
CA ASN A 91 -11.98 1.69 -24.85
C ASN A 91 -12.95 1.26 -23.73
N ASN A 92 -14.03 2.01 -23.56
CA ASN A 92 -14.99 1.85 -22.45
C ASN A 92 -15.87 0.60 -22.52
N TYR A 93 -15.72 -0.22 -23.58
CA TYR A 93 -16.58 -1.38 -23.77
C TYR A 93 -15.92 -2.68 -23.29
N ILE A 94 -15.94 -2.93 -21.98
CA ILE A 94 -15.78 -4.29 -21.46
C ILE A 94 -17.12 -5.02 -21.63
N THR A 95 -17.50 -5.34 -22.86
CA THR A 95 -18.61 -6.26 -23.11
C THR A 95 -18.08 -7.70 -23.19
N SER A 96 -18.96 -8.67 -22.95
CA SER A 96 -18.67 -10.12 -23.06
C SER A 96 -18.16 -10.58 -24.44
N ARG A 97 -18.08 -9.69 -25.43
CA ARG A 97 -17.61 -9.93 -26.80
C ARG A 97 -16.22 -9.35 -27.12
N TYR A 98 -15.42 -9.08 -26.08
CA TYR A 98 -14.12 -8.45 -26.31
C TYR A 98 -13.14 -9.39 -27.04
N THR A 99 -12.75 -9.02 -28.25
CA THR A 99 -11.73 -9.70 -29.07
C THR A 99 -10.30 -9.18 -28.80
N GLY A 100 -10.05 -8.61 -27.61
CA GLY A 100 -8.79 -8.05 -27.21
C GLY A 100 -7.77 -9.09 -26.72
N LYS A 101 -6.52 -8.65 -26.52
CA LYS A 101 -5.49 -9.46 -25.86
C LYS A 101 -5.69 -9.40 -24.35
N LYS A 102 -6.16 -10.50 -23.75
CA LYS A 102 -6.25 -10.64 -22.29
C LYS A 102 -4.86 -10.75 -21.68
N LEU A 103 -4.60 -9.93 -20.67
CA LEU A 103 -3.35 -9.94 -19.92
C LEU A 103 -3.51 -10.72 -18.60
N ASN A 104 -2.39 -11.25 -18.12
CA ASN A 104 -2.34 -11.97 -16.84
C ASN A 104 -1.98 -10.97 -15.71
N PRO A 105 -2.79 -10.87 -14.65
CA PRO A 105 -2.54 -9.93 -13.55
C PRO A 105 -1.22 -10.22 -12.81
N ASP A 106 -0.83 -11.48 -12.63
CA ASP A 106 0.41 -11.82 -11.91
C ASP A 106 1.63 -11.37 -12.71
N LYS A 107 1.63 -11.58 -14.04
CA LYS A 107 2.70 -11.08 -14.91
C LYS A 107 2.79 -9.55 -14.89
N LEU A 108 1.64 -8.86 -14.85
CA LEU A 108 1.60 -7.41 -14.75
C LEU A 108 2.08 -6.93 -13.38
N PHE A 109 1.78 -7.68 -12.31
CA PHE A 109 2.27 -7.38 -10.98
C PHE A 109 3.81 -7.39 -10.95
N PHE A 110 4.45 -8.48 -11.35
CA PHE A 110 5.91 -8.57 -11.40
C PHE A 110 6.54 -7.55 -12.35
N LYS A 111 5.89 -7.25 -13.48
CA LYS A 111 6.33 -6.15 -14.36
C LYS A 111 6.24 -4.80 -13.66
N GLY A 112 5.15 -4.52 -12.94
CA GLY A 112 4.94 -3.28 -12.19
C GLY A 112 5.94 -3.11 -11.05
N GLU A 113 6.23 -4.18 -10.32
CA GLU A 113 7.26 -4.22 -9.30
C GLU A 113 8.65 -3.92 -9.88
N SER A 114 9.02 -4.58 -10.98
CA SER A 114 10.27 -4.31 -11.69
C SER A 114 10.36 -2.86 -12.18
N ILE A 115 9.26 -2.28 -12.70
CA ILE A 115 9.21 -0.89 -13.14
C ILE A 115 9.51 0.06 -11.98
N VAL A 116 8.87 -0.15 -10.83
CA VAL A 116 9.06 0.67 -9.62
C VAL A 116 10.49 0.51 -9.09
N ASN A 117 11.01 -0.70 -9.04
CA ASN A 117 12.39 -0.96 -8.62
C ASN A 117 13.41 -0.29 -9.55
N GLU A 118 13.24 -0.37 -10.87
CA GLU A 118 14.10 0.33 -11.82
C GLU A 118 13.96 1.86 -11.70
N PHE A 119 12.77 2.38 -11.50
CA PHE A 119 12.53 3.79 -11.25
C PHE A 119 13.29 4.29 -10.02
N ILE A 120 13.28 3.51 -8.94
CA ILE A 120 14.00 3.82 -7.71
C ILE A 120 15.52 3.76 -7.94
N LYS A 121 16.02 2.75 -8.65
CA LYS A 121 17.46 2.47 -8.84
C LYS A 121 18.15 3.33 -9.89
N ASN A 122 17.45 3.73 -10.92
CA ASN A 122 18.03 4.30 -12.12
C ASN A 122 17.40 5.64 -12.49
N GLN A 123 18.17 6.71 -12.37
CA GLN A 123 17.70 8.06 -12.73
C GLN A 123 17.40 8.18 -14.23
N ASP A 124 18.12 7.44 -15.06
CA ASP A 124 17.96 7.44 -16.53
C ASP A 124 16.96 6.38 -17.00
N TYR A 125 16.15 5.83 -16.07
CA TYR A 125 15.15 4.82 -16.44
C TYR A 125 14.19 5.36 -17.50
N LYS A 126 14.09 4.65 -18.62
CA LYS A 126 13.36 5.08 -19.83
C LYS A 126 11.90 5.47 -19.58
N HIS A 127 11.24 4.90 -18.56
CA HIS A 127 9.85 5.20 -18.21
C HIS A 127 9.72 6.10 -16.98
N ARG A 128 10.82 6.74 -16.54
CA ARG A 128 10.83 7.55 -15.33
C ARG A 128 9.71 8.60 -15.29
N ASN A 129 9.54 9.37 -16.36
CA ASN A 129 8.51 10.40 -16.44
C ASN A 129 7.10 9.80 -16.39
N ILE A 130 6.89 8.61 -16.97
CA ILE A 130 5.60 7.92 -16.90
C ILE A 130 5.28 7.52 -15.46
N VAL A 131 6.26 7.02 -14.72
CA VAL A 131 6.10 6.63 -13.31
C VAL A 131 5.79 7.87 -12.45
N ILE A 132 6.55 8.96 -12.62
CA ILE A 132 6.30 10.22 -11.91
C ILE A 132 4.87 10.71 -12.17
N ASP A 133 4.50 10.83 -13.43
CA ASP A 133 3.17 11.31 -13.78
C ASP A 133 2.07 10.38 -13.30
N PHE A 134 2.27 9.06 -13.39
CA PHE A 134 1.28 8.10 -12.90
C PHE A 134 0.95 8.32 -11.42
N PHE A 135 1.96 8.39 -10.54
CA PHE A 135 1.72 8.60 -9.12
C PHE A 135 1.28 10.04 -8.79
N LYS A 136 1.66 11.02 -9.62
CA LYS A 136 1.20 12.41 -9.51
C LYS A 136 -0.29 12.55 -9.85
N TYR A 137 -0.75 11.88 -10.90
CA TYR A 137 -2.13 11.99 -11.39
C TYR A 137 -3.09 10.94 -10.80
N LEU A 138 -2.58 9.84 -10.23
CA LEU A 138 -3.41 8.86 -9.53
C LEU A 138 -3.74 9.34 -8.12
N ILE A 139 -4.50 10.43 -8.04
CA ILE A 139 -4.97 11.03 -6.79
C ILE A 139 -6.36 10.50 -6.41
N PRO A 140 -6.74 10.54 -5.13
CA PRO A 140 -8.08 10.17 -4.69
C PRO A 140 -9.18 10.98 -5.40
N SER A 141 -10.31 10.35 -5.66
CA SER A 141 -11.52 11.06 -6.10
C SER A 141 -12.01 12.01 -5.01
N LYS A 142 -12.83 13.01 -5.37
CA LYS A 142 -13.43 13.90 -4.37
C LYS A 142 -14.14 13.15 -3.25
N TYR A 143 -14.87 12.08 -3.60
CA TYR A 143 -15.50 11.19 -2.63
C TYR A 143 -14.52 10.58 -1.64
N MET A 144 -13.37 10.12 -2.11
CA MET A 144 -12.33 9.57 -1.23
C MET A 144 -11.58 10.66 -0.47
N GLU A 145 -11.33 11.81 -1.11
CA GLU A 145 -10.65 12.95 -0.47
C GLU A 145 -11.42 13.46 0.74
N ASP A 146 -12.73 13.59 0.65
CA ASP A 146 -13.58 14.01 1.77
C ASP A 146 -13.47 13.04 2.96
N LYS A 147 -13.38 11.74 2.69
CA LYS A 147 -13.13 10.72 3.72
C LYS A 147 -11.73 10.84 4.31
N ILE A 148 -10.71 11.01 3.48
CA ILE A 148 -9.32 11.13 3.92
C ILE A 148 -9.17 12.35 4.82
N GLU A 149 -9.67 13.51 4.42
CA GLU A 149 -9.63 14.74 5.22
C GLU A 149 -10.39 14.59 6.55
N TYR A 150 -11.55 13.93 6.54
CA TYR A 150 -12.28 13.59 7.76
C TYR A 150 -11.40 12.79 8.72
N PHE A 151 -10.75 11.70 8.24
CA PHE A 151 -9.91 10.88 9.10
C PHE A 151 -8.64 11.62 9.55
N ILE A 152 -7.99 12.39 8.67
CA ILE A 152 -6.85 13.22 9.05
C ILE A 152 -7.23 14.17 10.19
N SER A 153 -8.33 14.89 10.07
CA SER A 153 -8.77 15.85 11.10
C SER A 153 -9.09 15.20 12.44
N HIS A 154 -9.55 13.94 12.43
CA HIS A 154 -9.92 13.21 13.66
C HIS A 154 -8.73 12.49 14.32
N VAL A 155 -7.75 12.07 13.53
CA VAL A 155 -6.56 11.41 14.10
C VAL A 155 -5.41 12.37 14.40
N HIS A 156 -5.40 13.55 13.80
CA HIS A 156 -4.43 14.60 14.11
C HIS A 156 -4.65 15.20 15.52
N PRO A 157 -3.62 15.64 16.24
CA PRO A 157 -2.20 15.53 15.88
C PRO A 157 -1.64 14.12 16.08
N TYR A 158 -0.73 13.73 15.22
CA TYR A 158 0.19 12.61 15.39
C TYR A 158 1.58 13.03 14.93
N ASP A 159 2.61 12.45 15.52
CA ASP A 159 4.00 12.80 15.21
C ASP A 159 4.53 12.00 14.02
N ALA A 160 4.07 10.75 13.89
CA ALA A 160 4.48 9.86 12.82
C ALA A 160 3.39 8.84 12.46
N VAL A 161 3.50 8.30 11.26
CA VAL A 161 2.71 7.13 10.81
C VAL A 161 3.59 5.88 10.87
N CYS A 162 3.08 4.81 11.47
CA CYS A 162 3.76 3.53 11.54
C CYS A 162 2.91 2.42 10.91
N GLN A 163 3.46 1.75 9.90
CA GLN A 163 2.88 0.51 9.39
C GLN A 163 3.34 -0.66 10.23
N LEU A 164 2.43 -1.29 10.95
CA LEU A 164 2.70 -2.52 11.70
C LEU A 164 2.40 -3.74 10.83
N ARG A 165 3.44 -4.45 10.39
CA ARG A 165 3.33 -5.75 9.69
C ARG A 165 3.56 -6.87 10.70
N ILE A 166 2.57 -7.10 11.54
CA ILE A 166 2.59 -8.10 12.62
C ILE A 166 1.53 -9.18 12.42
N GLU A 167 0.86 -9.16 11.28
CA GLU A 167 -0.20 -10.08 10.91
C GLU A 167 0.34 -11.50 10.69
N SER A 168 -0.55 -12.49 10.86
CA SER A 168 -0.21 -13.92 10.79
C SER A 168 0.19 -14.42 9.39
N ASP A 169 -0.11 -13.66 8.35
CA ASP A 169 0.24 -13.97 6.96
C ASP A 169 1.63 -13.45 6.55
N TRP A 170 2.27 -12.68 7.42
CA TRP A 170 3.62 -12.20 7.19
C TRP A 170 4.62 -13.34 7.40
N PRO A 171 5.42 -13.69 6.38
CA PRO A 171 6.32 -14.82 6.47
C PRO A 171 7.35 -14.61 7.58
N LEU A 172 7.46 -15.62 8.44
CA LEU A 172 8.43 -15.65 9.53
C LEU A 172 9.86 -15.83 9.01
N ASP A 173 10.01 -16.38 7.80
CA ASP A 173 11.29 -16.70 7.15
C ASP A 173 12.09 -15.46 6.72
N ILE A 174 11.46 -14.28 6.75
CA ILE A 174 12.12 -13.00 6.49
C ILE A 174 12.84 -12.48 7.75
N GLU A 175 12.74 -13.21 8.82
CA GLU A 175 13.26 -12.89 10.15
C GLU A 175 14.77 -13.07 10.34
N ASP A 176 15.56 -13.19 9.31
CA ASP A 176 17.03 -13.12 9.50
C ASP A 176 17.49 -11.78 10.09
N SER A 177 16.60 -10.77 10.08
CA SER A 177 16.80 -9.47 10.72
C SER A 177 16.31 -9.38 12.16
N TRP A 178 15.36 -10.24 12.57
CA TRP A 178 14.90 -10.33 13.95
C TRP A 178 15.79 -11.31 14.68
N GLU A 179 16.29 -10.97 15.86
CA GLU A 179 17.09 -11.88 16.67
C GLU A 179 16.35 -13.22 16.82
N LYS A 180 16.84 -14.27 16.17
CA LYS A 180 16.28 -15.62 16.30
C LYS A 180 16.33 -15.99 17.78
N LYS A 181 15.16 -16.26 18.36
CA LYS A 181 15.16 -16.84 19.71
C LYS A 181 15.96 -18.15 19.67
N PRO A 182 16.79 -18.43 20.70
CA PRO A 182 17.67 -19.60 20.72
C PRO A 182 16.98 -20.94 20.46
N ASN A 183 15.67 -21.02 20.58
CA ASN A 183 14.86 -22.24 20.52
C ASN A 183 13.93 -22.34 19.29
N GLY A 184 14.09 -21.52 18.26
CA GLY A 184 13.24 -21.57 17.05
C GLY A 184 11.76 -21.23 17.29
N VAL A 185 11.40 -20.63 18.42
CA VAL A 185 10.04 -20.22 18.73
C VAL A 185 9.78 -18.89 18.02
N ASN A 186 8.73 -18.86 17.20
CA ASN A 186 8.29 -17.64 16.50
C ASN A 186 7.92 -16.54 17.51
N SER A 187 8.32 -15.30 17.21
CA SER A 187 7.94 -14.15 18.03
C SER A 187 6.43 -13.92 17.95
N THR A 188 5.81 -13.61 19.09
CA THR A 188 4.40 -13.21 19.14
C THR A 188 4.21 -11.81 18.56
N PRO A 189 3.00 -11.43 18.12
CA PRO A 189 2.73 -10.07 17.66
C PRO A 189 3.12 -8.99 18.68
N LEU A 190 2.89 -9.24 19.97
CA LEU A 190 3.27 -8.30 21.03
C LEU A 190 4.79 -8.18 21.21
N GLU A 191 5.53 -9.28 21.08
CA GLU A 191 7.01 -9.23 21.10
C GLU A 191 7.55 -8.43 19.91
N ARG A 192 6.93 -8.56 18.73
CA ARG A 192 7.28 -7.74 17.56
C ARG A 192 6.98 -6.27 17.79
N CYS A 193 5.79 -5.94 18.31
CA CYS A 193 5.45 -4.58 18.70
C CYS A 193 6.44 -4.01 19.71
N ASN A 194 6.80 -4.76 20.75
CA ASN A 194 7.79 -4.37 21.74
C ASN A 194 9.15 -4.01 21.09
N HIS A 195 9.59 -4.82 20.15
CA HIS A 195 10.83 -4.57 19.40
C HIS A 195 10.73 -3.30 18.54
N ILE A 196 9.63 -3.14 17.78
CA ILE A 196 9.38 -1.96 16.94
C ILE A 196 9.35 -0.69 17.79
N PHE A 197 8.56 -0.66 18.89
CA PHE A 197 8.44 0.51 19.75
C PHE A 197 9.75 0.85 20.47
N SER A 198 10.52 -0.17 20.87
CA SER A 198 11.87 0.04 21.40
C SER A 198 12.80 0.74 20.40
N LYS A 199 12.79 0.32 19.12
CA LYS A 199 13.56 0.99 18.08
C LYS A 199 13.09 2.41 17.83
N ILE A 200 11.77 2.63 17.81
CA ILE A 200 11.17 3.96 17.63
C ILE A 200 11.66 4.90 18.73
N LYS A 201 11.52 4.53 19.99
CA LYS A 201 11.92 5.40 21.11
C LYS A 201 13.43 5.63 21.19
N LYS A 202 14.25 4.68 20.76
CA LYS A 202 15.71 4.86 20.68
C LYS A 202 16.14 5.81 19.57
N THR A 203 15.41 5.84 18.46
CA THR A 203 15.74 6.68 17.30
C THR A 203 15.08 8.05 17.38
N LEU A 204 13.83 8.07 17.83
CA LEU A 204 12.95 9.25 17.90
C LEU A 204 12.42 9.40 19.35
N PRO A 205 13.26 9.79 20.32
CA PRO A 205 12.89 9.80 21.74
C PRO A 205 11.76 10.78 22.09
N SER A 206 11.64 11.88 21.34
CA SER A 206 10.61 12.90 21.52
C SER A 206 9.24 12.52 20.92
N LEU A 207 9.16 11.42 20.15
CA LEU A 207 7.91 11.02 19.54
C LEU A 207 6.93 10.48 20.58
N GLU A 208 5.72 11.02 20.63
CA GLU A 208 4.70 10.69 21.62
C GLU A 208 3.47 10.03 21.01
N THR A 209 3.08 10.41 19.80
CA THR A 209 1.83 9.92 19.18
C THR A 209 2.09 9.29 17.82
N LEU A 210 1.66 8.04 17.66
CA LEU A 210 1.75 7.29 16.42
C LEU A 210 0.37 7.03 15.81
N TYR A 211 0.19 7.36 14.54
CA TYR A 211 -0.90 6.78 13.75
C TYR A 211 -0.48 5.42 13.22
N ILE A 212 -1.26 4.38 13.52
CA ILE A 212 -0.93 3.00 13.18
C ILE A 212 -1.77 2.51 12.00
N THR A 213 -1.10 1.97 10.98
CA THR A 213 -1.76 1.26 9.88
C THR A 213 -1.48 -0.24 9.96
N TYR A 214 -2.51 -1.07 9.92
CA TYR A 214 -2.43 -2.53 10.03
C TYR A 214 -3.69 -3.20 9.49
N ASP A 215 -3.63 -4.51 9.22
CA ASP A 215 -4.83 -5.30 8.91
C ASP A 215 -5.46 -5.85 10.19
N LYS A 216 -6.46 -5.14 10.70
CA LYS A 216 -7.21 -5.54 11.91
C LYS A 216 -7.77 -6.95 11.83
N SER A 217 -8.13 -7.40 10.63
CA SER A 217 -8.73 -8.73 10.43
C SER A 217 -7.73 -9.88 10.54
N ALA A 218 -6.45 -9.58 10.42
CA ALA A 218 -5.35 -10.55 10.43
C ALA A 218 -4.55 -10.55 11.75
N LEU A 219 -4.91 -9.70 12.72
CA LEU A 219 -4.28 -9.71 14.03
C LEU A 219 -4.65 -10.97 14.83
N THR A 220 -3.68 -11.48 15.58
CA THR A 220 -3.84 -12.61 16.51
C THR A 220 -3.80 -12.20 17.99
N CYS A 221 -3.68 -10.89 18.27
CA CYS A 221 -3.84 -10.26 19.57
C CYS A 221 -4.83 -9.09 19.48
N SER A 222 -5.31 -8.58 20.60
CA SER A 222 -6.20 -7.41 20.60
C SER A 222 -5.40 -6.13 20.32
N PHE A 223 -6.05 -5.12 19.74
CA PHE A 223 -5.43 -3.81 19.58
C PHE A 223 -5.18 -3.14 20.95
N GLU A 224 -6.05 -3.39 21.93
CA GLU A 224 -5.89 -2.93 23.30
C GLU A 224 -4.59 -3.42 23.94
N ASP A 225 -4.20 -4.69 23.71
CA ASP A 225 -2.92 -5.21 24.20
C ASP A 225 -1.73 -4.46 23.59
N ILE A 226 -1.82 -4.13 22.29
CA ILE A 226 -0.78 -3.35 21.61
C ILE A 226 -0.74 -1.92 22.14
N GLU A 227 -1.89 -1.30 22.37
CA GLU A 227 -2.01 0.07 22.91
C GLU A 227 -1.48 0.15 24.34
N ASN A 228 -1.81 -0.82 25.19
CA ASN A 228 -1.29 -0.91 26.56
C ASN A 228 0.23 -1.08 26.57
N LEU A 229 0.76 -1.98 25.73
CA LEU A 229 2.20 -2.16 25.58
C LEU A 229 2.89 -0.85 25.15
N ALA A 230 2.35 -0.15 24.17
CA ALA A 230 2.91 1.11 23.67
C ALA A 230 2.91 2.19 24.75
N ARG A 231 1.78 2.36 25.44
CA ARG A 231 1.61 3.37 26.50
C ARG A 231 2.48 3.06 27.72
N ASP A 232 2.35 1.86 28.28
CA ASP A 232 2.95 1.54 29.58
C ASP A 232 4.44 1.22 29.45
N GLY A 233 4.87 0.63 28.32
CA GLY A 233 6.27 0.29 28.06
C GLY A 233 7.10 1.42 27.46
N PHE A 234 6.48 2.32 26.70
CA PHE A 234 7.22 3.27 25.85
C PHE A 234 6.70 4.71 25.92
N GLY A 235 5.60 4.99 26.63
CA GLY A 235 4.99 6.32 26.65
C GLY A 235 4.46 6.76 25.28
N LEU A 236 4.05 5.81 24.42
CA LEU A 236 3.53 6.08 23.10
C LEU A 236 2.00 5.99 23.11
N LYS A 237 1.36 7.03 22.62
CA LYS A 237 -0.08 7.04 22.34
C LYS A 237 -0.32 6.54 20.92
N LEU A 238 -1.11 5.49 20.78
CA LEU A 238 -1.50 4.98 19.47
C LEU A 238 -2.81 5.61 19.01
N LYS A 239 -2.91 5.87 17.72
CA LYS A 239 -4.13 6.27 17.04
C LYS A 239 -4.36 5.37 15.84
N GLU A 240 -5.60 4.97 15.63
CA GLU A 240 -6.03 4.24 14.44
C GLU A 240 -7.26 4.93 13.82
N LYS A 241 -7.58 4.60 12.57
CA LYS A 241 -8.87 5.01 12.04
C LYS A 241 -9.99 4.27 12.77
N ASN A 242 -10.85 5.02 13.43
CA ASN A 242 -12.04 4.43 14.04
C ASN A 242 -13.08 4.15 12.95
N THR A 243 -13.21 2.88 12.57
CA THR A 243 -14.18 2.43 11.57
C THR A 243 -15.53 2.03 12.16
N THR A 244 -15.69 2.14 13.49
CA THR A 244 -16.93 1.77 14.19
C THR A 244 -17.96 2.89 14.22
N ALA A 245 -17.55 4.13 13.94
CA ALA A 245 -18.51 5.23 13.76
C ALA A 245 -19.26 5.02 12.44
N ASP A 246 -20.52 4.65 12.53
CA ASP A 246 -21.42 4.54 11.36
C ASP A 246 -21.81 5.94 10.88
N ASN A 247 -20.96 6.52 10.05
CA ASN A 247 -21.17 7.82 9.43
C ASN A 247 -20.84 7.76 7.93
N GLU A 248 -21.20 8.81 7.20
CA GLU A 248 -20.98 8.90 5.75
C GLU A 248 -19.52 8.83 5.31
N PHE A 249 -18.58 9.16 6.21
CA PHE A 249 -17.13 9.12 5.96
C PHE A 249 -16.51 7.75 6.25
N SER A 250 -17.25 6.84 6.88
CA SER A 250 -16.73 5.49 7.14
C SER A 250 -16.41 4.77 5.83
N PRO A 251 -15.27 4.01 5.77
CA PRO A 251 -14.93 3.25 4.58
C PRO A 251 -15.95 2.13 4.35
N LYS A 252 -16.52 2.05 3.16
CA LYS A 252 -17.53 1.05 2.79
C LYS A 252 -16.94 -0.34 2.51
N ASN A 253 -15.64 -0.42 2.36
CA ASN A 253 -14.95 -1.66 2.03
C ASN A 253 -13.44 -1.55 2.35
N ALA A 254 -12.73 -2.68 2.28
CA ALA A 254 -11.30 -2.74 2.60
C ALA A 254 -10.42 -1.93 1.62
N LEU A 255 -10.84 -1.75 0.36
CA LEU A 255 -10.10 -0.93 -0.58
C LEU A 255 -10.14 0.56 -0.17
N GLU A 256 -11.31 1.10 0.16
CA GLU A 256 -11.43 2.47 0.67
C GLU A 256 -10.63 2.66 1.96
N ALA A 257 -10.73 1.69 2.89
CA ALA A 257 -9.96 1.70 4.13
C ALA A 257 -8.45 1.74 3.85
N SER A 258 -7.97 0.95 2.87
CA SER A 258 -6.56 0.93 2.48
C SER A 258 -6.12 2.22 1.78
N ILE A 259 -7.01 2.87 1.01
CA ILE A 259 -6.70 4.18 0.38
C ILE A 259 -6.54 5.25 1.46
N ILE A 260 -7.40 5.28 2.47
CA ILE A 260 -7.30 6.22 3.59
C ILE A 260 -5.97 6.07 4.31
N ASP A 261 -5.62 4.85 4.75
CA ASP A 261 -4.33 4.58 5.41
C ASP A 261 -3.14 4.95 4.54
N PHE A 262 -3.23 4.63 3.24
CA PHE A 262 -2.17 4.93 2.28
C PHE A 262 -1.97 6.44 2.11
N GLU A 263 -3.04 7.21 1.98
CA GLU A 263 -2.94 8.66 1.79
C GLU A 263 -2.45 9.36 3.07
N ILE A 264 -2.88 8.92 4.26
CA ILE A 264 -2.34 9.41 5.52
C ILE A 264 -0.82 9.13 5.59
N ALA A 265 -0.39 7.92 5.23
CA ALA A 265 1.03 7.55 5.21
C ALA A 265 1.84 8.33 4.15
N ALA A 266 1.28 8.53 2.96
CA ALA A 266 1.95 9.27 1.89
C ALA A 266 2.07 10.76 2.18
N ARG A 267 1.16 11.34 2.97
CA ARG A 267 1.16 12.75 3.35
C ARG A 267 1.94 13.03 4.65
N SER A 268 2.27 11.99 5.43
CA SER A 268 2.98 12.17 6.70
C SER A 268 4.42 12.66 6.50
N ASP A 269 4.92 13.46 7.43
CA ASP A 269 6.31 13.90 7.45
C ASP A 269 7.23 12.76 7.88
N ILE A 270 6.88 12.06 8.95
CA ILE A 270 7.61 10.89 9.44
C ILE A 270 6.81 9.62 9.16
N PHE A 271 7.43 8.68 8.50
CA PHE A 271 6.85 7.36 8.24
C PHE A 271 7.79 6.24 8.69
N ILE A 272 7.24 5.24 9.36
CA ILE A 272 7.98 4.08 9.88
C ILE A 272 7.34 2.82 9.30
N GLY A 273 8.12 1.99 8.62
CA GLY A 273 7.62 0.80 7.94
C GLY A 273 8.63 -0.32 7.83
N THR A 274 8.47 -1.17 6.82
CA THR A 274 9.36 -2.28 6.50
C THR A 274 9.71 -2.26 5.01
N ASP A 275 10.96 -2.55 4.66
CA ASP A 275 11.46 -2.52 3.29
C ASP A 275 10.82 -3.58 2.38
N MET A 276 10.26 -4.61 2.96
CA MET A 276 9.60 -5.70 2.24
C MET A 276 8.13 -5.43 1.92
N SER A 277 7.59 -4.30 2.38
CA SER A 277 6.19 -3.95 2.14
C SER A 277 6.05 -3.03 0.93
N THR A 278 5.24 -3.46 -0.04
CA THR A 278 4.84 -2.58 -1.15
C THR A 278 4.10 -1.32 -0.66
N PHE A 279 3.49 -1.36 0.53
CA PHE A 279 2.88 -0.19 1.14
C PHE A 279 3.95 0.86 1.49
N THR A 280 5.03 0.45 2.14
CA THR A 280 6.16 1.33 2.48
C THR A 280 6.78 1.93 1.23
N SER A 281 7.18 1.10 0.26
CA SER A 281 7.88 1.56 -0.94
C SER A 281 7.00 2.47 -1.80
N ILE A 282 5.75 2.08 -2.07
CA ILE A 282 4.85 2.86 -2.93
C ILE A 282 4.39 4.17 -2.27
N SER A 283 4.22 4.22 -0.93
CA SER A 283 3.91 5.49 -0.25
C SER A 283 5.06 6.50 -0.39
N ALA A 284 6.31 6.02 -0.27
CA ALA A 284 7.50 6.85 -0.49
C ALA A 284 7.63 7.34 -1.93
N VAL A 285 7.44 6.47 -2.92
CA VAL A 285 7.44 6.82 -4.35
C VAL A 285 6.31 7.82 -4.64
N THR A 286 5.12 7.61 -4.09
CA THR A 286 3.99 8.52 -4.29
C THR A 286 4.28 9.91 -3.75
N LYS A 287 4.83 10.02 -2.53
CA LYS A 287 5.21 11.29 -1.93
C LYS A 287 6.28 11.98 -2.79
N PHE A 288 7.33 11.27 -3.18
CA PHE A 288 8.35 11.80 -4.08
C PHE A 288 7.76 12.35 -5.39
N CYS A 289 6.87 11.58 -6.05
CA CYS A 289 6.29 11.98 -7.33
C CYS A 289 5.37 13.21 -7.21
N ARG A 290 4.69 13.37 -6.08
CA ARG A 290 3.78 14.48 -5.84
C ARG A 290 4.52 15.76 -5.39
N ASP A 291 5.46 15.62 -4.48
CA ASP A 291 6.15 16.75 -3.86
C ASP A 291 7.35 17.22 -4.69
N GLY A 292 7.89 16.39 -5.57
CA GLY A 292 9.05 16.68 -6.41
C GLY A 292 10.40 16.59 -5.71
N TYR A 293 10.42 16.16 -4.45
CA TYR A 293 11.64 15.95 -3.66
C TYR A 293 11.55 14.64 -2.84
N PRO A 294 12.69 14.01 -2.53
CA PRO A 294 12.70 12.80 -1.73
C PRO A 294 12.09 13.04 -0.35
N PRO A 295 11.22 12.12 0.13
CA PRO A 295 10.69 12.23 1.48
C PRO A 295 11.83 12.10 2.49
N LYS A 296 11.86 13.00 3.46
CA LYS A 296 12.71 12.93 4.64
C LYS A 296 12.06 12.04 5.69
N ASP A 297 12.84 11.61 6.67
CA ASP A 297 12.34 10.94 7.87
C ASP A 297 11.44 9.71 7.59
N ARG A 298 11.87 8.90 6.64
CA ARG A 298 11.32 7.57 6.39
C ARG A 298 12.24 6.52 6.98
N TYR A 299 11.68 5.69 7.84
CA TYR A 299 12.44 4.73 8.64
C TYR A 299 11.96 3.31 8.44
N LEU A 300 12.89 2.36 8.56
CA LEU A 300 12.64 0.92 8.47
C LEU A 300 12.95 0.27 9.82
N TYR A 301 12.03 -0.53 10.34
CA TYR A 301 12.21 -1.21 11.62
C TYR A 301 12.73 -2.65 11.49
N ASN A 302 12.66 -3.25 10.30
CA ASN A 302 13.02 -4.65 10.08
C ASN A 302 14.52 -4.89 9.78
N HIS A 303 15.35 -3.85 9.75
CA HIS A 303 16.78 -3.98 9.62
C HIS A 303 17.43 -4.39 10.94
N PRO A 304 18.59 -5.11 10.90
CA PRO A 304 19.34 -5.48 12.10
C PRO A 304 19.71 -4.27 12.96
N GLY A 305 19.82 -4.48 14.28
CA GLY A 305 20.25 -3.45 15.21
C GLY A 305 19.14 -2.97 16.15
N LYS A 306 19.52 -2.08 17.07
CA LYS A 306 18.66 -1.59 18.16
C LYS A 306 17.88 -0.32 17.84
N THR A 307 18.11 0.27 16.67
CA THR A 307 17.53 1.52 16.20
C THR A 307 16.76 1.31 14.89
N LEU A 308 15.92 2.29 14.51
CA LEU A 308 15.39 2.35 13.15
C LEU A 308 16.53 2.64 12.18
N THR A 309 16.41 2.14 10.95
CA THR A 309 17.30 2.47 9.85
C THR A 309 16.60 3.48 8.95
N LEU A 310 17.29 4.55 8.57
CA LEU A 310 16.76 5.50 7.59
C LEU A 310 16.60 4.79 6.24
N ASP A 311 15.44 4.96 5.60
CA ASP A 311 15.21 4.42 4.26
C ASP A 311 15.94 5.29 3.22
N GLU A 312 17.17 4.93 2.92
CA GLU A 312 18.03 5.66 1.98
C GLU A 312 17.68 5.42 0.51
N LYS A 313 16.76 4.51 0.21
CA LYS A 313 16.37 4.18 -1.17
C LYS A 313 15.76 5.36 -1.91
N ILE A 314 15.20 6.33 -1.19
CA ILE A 314 14.62 7.55 -1.76
C ILE A 314 15.13 8.74 -0.95
N ASN A 315 16.44 8.97 -0.94
CA ASN A 315 17.04 9.99 -0.08
C ASN A 315 17.40 11.30 -0.79
N SER A 316 17.72 12.30 0.05
CA SER A 316 17.83 13.73 -0.20
C SER A 316 18.90 14.17 -1.21
N SER A 317 19.78 13.29 -1.67
CA SER A 317 20.85 13.64 -2.62
C SER A 317 20.46 13.45 -4.09
N GLY A 318 19.26 12.97 -4.39
CA GLY A 318 18.89 12.58 -5.75
C GLY A 318 19.65 11.36 -6.29
N SER A 319 20.58 10.84 -5.52
CA SER A 319 21.27 9.58 -5.80
C SER A 319 20.56 8.47 -5.03
N TYR A 320 19.91 7.60 -5.77
CA TYR A 320 19.35 6.37 -5.23
C TYR A 320 20.52 5.43 -4.92
N ILE A 321 20.81 5.24 -3.63
CA ILE A 321 21.82 4.27 -3.18
C ILE A 321 21.07 2.97 -2.87
N PHE A 322 21.49 1.90 -3.50
CA PHE A 322 21.05 0.51 -3.26
C PHE A 322 22.21 -0.28 -2.70
#